data_6f7a54c41f66633c4ccecc36ad50b890
#
_entry.id   6f7a54c41f66633c4ccecc36ad50b890
#
_cell.length_a   1.000
_cell.length_b   1.000
_cell.length_c   1.000
_cell.angle_alpha   90.00
_cell.angle_beta   90.00
_cell.angle_gamma   90.00
#
_symmetry.space_group_name_H-M   'P 1'
#
loop_
_entity.id
_entity.type
_entity.pdbx_description
1 polymer ?
#
loop_
_entity_poly.entity_id
_entity_poly.type
_entity_poly.pdbx_seq_one_letter_code
_entity_poly.pdbx_strand_id
1 'polypeptide(L)'
;IYEQVKDDLRRLVVTGAMQPGEKLPSVRELAVSLAINPNTIQRAYHELESEGYIVSVPGKGSFCAQFSPQSDPRREELLARLEETVRELRWLGVSEEEIIEKIGGDGHGEH
;
A
#
# COMPACT_ATOMS: atom_id res chain seq x y z
N ILE A 1 -9.68 9.70 -6.27
CA ILE A 1 -8.83 10.62 -5.50
C ILE A 1 -8.47 10.06 -4.14
N TYR A 2 -9.45 9.53 -3.43
CA TYR A 2 -9.19 8.95 -2.12
C TYR A 2 -8.21 7.76 -2.21
N GLU A 3 -8.37 6.94 -3.24
CA GLU A 3 -7.46 5.80 -3.44
C GLU A 3 -6.04 6.26 -3.75
N GLN A 4 -5.90 7.35 -4.48
CA GLN A 4 -4.59 7.89 -4.79
C GLN A 4 -3.91 8.42 -3.53
N VAL A 5 -4.64 9.14 -2.70
CA VAL A 5 -4.11 9.64 -1.42
C VAL A 5 -3.67 8.47 -0.54
N LYS A 6 -4.52 7.46 -0.45
CA LYS A 6 -4.22 6.27 0.34
C LYS A 6 -2.96 5.56 -0.18
N ASP A 7 -2.85 5.38 -1.49
CA ASP A 7 -1.71 4.70 -2.09
C ASP A 7 -0.42 5.47 -1.89
N ASP A 8 -0.46 6.80 -2.02
CA ASP A 8 0.72 7.63 -1.83
C ASP A 8 1.22 7.54 -0.40
N LEU A 9 0.30 7.62 0.57
CA LEU A 9 0.68 7.52 1.98
C LEU A 9 1.21 6.13 2.31
N ARG A 10 0.55 5.09 1.80
CA ARG A 10 0.99 3.72 2.02
C ARG A 10 2.40 3.52 1.48
N ARG A 11 2.68 4.08 0.32
CA ARG A 11 4.00 3.97 -0.29
C ARG A 11 5.09 4.61 0.59
N LEU A 12 4.78 5.74 1.21
CA LEU A 12 5.73 6.39 2.12
C LEU A 12 6.07 5.49 3.30
N VAL A 13 5.08 4.78 3.83
CA VAL A 13 5.28 3.86 4.94
C VAL A 13 6.08 2.62 4.49
N VAL A 14 5.67 2.02 3.39
CA VAL A 14 6.28 0.78 2.91
C VAL A 14 7.73 0.98 2.49
N THR A 15 8.02 2.10 1.84
CA THR A 15 9.37 2.37 1.36
C THR A 15 10.31 2.89 2.44
N GLY A 16 9.77 3.22 3.62
CA GLY A 16 10.57 3.78 4.69
C GLY A 16 10.83 5.27 4.55
N ALA A 17 10.24 5.93 3.55
CA ALA A 17 10.35 7.38 3.42
C ALA A 17 9.77 8.07 4.64
N MET A 18 8.73 7.48 5.23
CA MET A 18 8.19 7.91 6.52
C MET A 18 8.60 6.88 7.56
N GLN A 19 9.26 7.34 8.61
CA GLN A 19 9.80 6.46 9.63
C GLN A 19 8.73 6.06 10.64
N PRO A 20 8.84 4.86 11.26
CA PRO A 20 7.93 4.46 12.32
C PRO A 20 7.91 5.51 13.43
N GLY A 21 6.72 5.86 13.89
CA GLY A 21 6.55 6.87 14.93
C GLY A 21 6.51 8.30 14.41
N GLU A 22 6.79 8.52 13.16
CA GLU A 22 6.72 9.85 12.57
C GLU A 22 5.27 10.30 12.49
N LYS A 23 5.01 11.54 12.89
CA LYS A 23 3.65 12.06 12.93
C LYS A 23 3.18 12.45 11.53
N LEU A 24 1.97 12.03 11.17
CA LEU A 24 1.34 12.45 9.93
C LEU A 24 0.69 13.82 10.13
N PRO A 25 0.52 14.58 9.04
CA PRO A 25 -0.30 15.80 9.12
C PRO A 25 -1.70 15.45 9.57
N SER A 26 -2.38 16.38 10.22
CA SER A 26 -3.77 16.15 10.59
C SER A 26 -4.61 16.05 9.32
N VAL A 27 -5.80 15.45 9.45
CA VAL A 27 -6.73 15.35 8.33
C VAL A 27 -6.98 16.75 7.74
N ARG A 28 -7.20 17.72 8.60
CA ARG A 28 -7.48 19.08 8.16
C ARG A 28 -6.28 19.72 7.45
N GLU A 29 -5.09 19.55 8.01
CA GLU A 29 -3.88 20.10 7.40
C GLU A 29 -3.65 19.51 6.02
N LEU A 30 -3.78 18.20 5.89
CA LEU A 30 -3.56 17.55 4.61
C LEU A 30 -4.63 17.92 3.60
N ALA A 31 -5.88 18.04 4.05
CA ALA A 31 -6.98 18.42 3.18
C ALA A 31 -6.75 19.83 2.61
N VAL A 32 -6.30 20.76 3.42
CA VAL A 32 -5.98 22.10 2.98
C VAL A 32 -4.79 22.08 2.02
N SER A 33 -3.74 21.35 2.37
CA SER A 33 -2.54 21.27 1.57
C SER A 33 -2.79 20.71 0.18
N LEU A 34 -3.65 19.71 0.07
CA LEU A 34 -3.95 19.06 -1.19
C LEU A 34 -5.19 19.61 -1.88
N ALA A 35 -5.87 20.56 -1.25
CA ALA A 35 -7.13 21.11 -1.74
C ALA A 35 -8.17 20.03 -1.99
N ILE A 36 -8.28 19.10 -1.05
CA ILE A 36 -9.19 17.96 -1.11
C ILE A 36 -10.14 18.02 0.07
N ASN A 37 -11.35 17.49 -0.12
CA ASN A 37 -12.35 17.41 0.94
C ASN A 37 -11.80 16.66 2.16
N PRO A 38 -11.92 17.21 3.38
CA PRO A 38 -11.43 16.52 4.59
C PRO A 38 -12.02 15.13 4.79
N ASN A 39 -13.26 14.91 4.36
CA ASN A 39 -13.87 13.59 4.47
C ASN A 39 -13.14 12.55 3.64
N THR A 40 -12.62 12.96 2.49
CA THR A 40 -11.82 12.08 1.63
C THR A 40 -10.51 11.68 2.33
N ILE A 41 -9.86 12.64 2.96
CA ILE A 41 -8.62 12.40 3.68
C ILE A 41 -8.90 11.51 4.90
N GLN A 42 -9.98 11.78 5.62
CA GLN A 42 -10.33 10.99 6.78
C GLN A 42 -10.60 9.54 6.42
N ARG A 43 -11.27 9.31 5.30
CA ARG A 43 -11.53 7.96 4.83
C ARG A 43 -10.23 7.23 4.50
N ALA A 44 -9.30 7.91 3.84
CA ALA A 44 -8.00 7.32 3.52
C ALA A 44 -7.24 6.96 4.79
N TYR A 45 -7.22 7.86 5.77
CA TYR A 45 -6.55 7.60 7.04
C TYR A 45 -7.18 6.43 7.77
N HIS A 46 -8.52 6.38 7.80
CA HIS A 46 -9.22 5.31 8.47
C HIS A 46 -8.87 3.95 7.88
N GLU A 47 -8.82 3.86 6.55
CA GLU A 47 -8.48 2.61 5.89
C GLU A 47 -7.02 2.23 6.10
N LEU A 48 -6.12 3.21 6.08
CA LEU A 48 -4.71 2.94 6.35
C LEU A 48 -4.51 2.45 7.78
N GLU A 49 -5.28 2.99 8.72
CA GLU A 49 -5.22 2.54 10.09
C GLU A 49 -5.72 1.10 10.22
N SER A 50 -6.83 0.79 9.57
CA SER A 50 -7.38 -0.56 9.63
C SER A 50 -6.45 -1.57 8.96
N GLU A 51 -5.65 -1.14 8.00
CA GLU A 51 -4.68 -2.01 7.33
C GLU A 51 -3.33 -2.07 8.05
N GLY A 52 -3.16 -1.30 9.12
CA GLY A 52 -1.96 -1.36 9.93
C GLY A 52 -0.82 -0.46 9.53
N TYR A 53 -1.03 0.46 8.59
CA TYR A 53 0.03 1.35 8.15
C TYR A 53 0.21 2.56 9.05
N ILE A 54 -0.84 2.99 9.71
CA ILE A 54 -0.78 4.12 10.64
C ILE A 54 -1.50 3.79 11.94
N VAL A 55 -1.19 4.55 12.98
CA VAL A 55 -1.77 4.39 14.31
C VAL A 55 -2.32 5.73 14.76
N SER A 56 -3.58 5.75 15.19
CA SER A 56 -4.19 6.95 15.78
C SER A 56 -4.03 6.92 17.28
N VAL A 57 -3.53 8.01 17.83
CA VAL A 57 -3.40 8.17 19.29
C VAL A 57 -4.33 9.30 19.71
N PRO A 58 -5.37 9.02 20.49
CA PRO A 58 -6.33 10.05 20.89
C PRO A 58 -5.64 11.26 21.53
N GLY A 59 -6.01 12.44 21.09
CA GLY A 59 -5.45 13.68 21.59
C GLY A 59 -4.07 14.02 21.07
N LYS A 60 -3.42 13.13 20.33
CA LYS A 60 -2.06 13.37 19.83
C LYS A 60 -1.96 13.33 18.31
N GLY A 61 -2.81 12.58 17.63
CA GLY A 61 -2.84 12.54 16.18
C GLY A 61 -2.57 11.16 15.63
N SER A 62 -2.22 11.13 14.34
CA SER A 62 -1.91 9.89 13.63
C SER A 62 -0.42 9.79 13.40
N PHE A 63 0.09 8.58 13.52
CA PHE A 63 1.52 8.32 13.42
C PHE A 63 1.79 7.13 12.50
N CYS A 64 2.94 7.14 11.87
CA CYS A 64 3.37 6.01 11.05
C CYS A 64 3.57 4.80 11.95
N ALA A 65 2.93 3.67 11.58
CA ALA A 65 3.09 2.43 12.34
C ALA A 65 4.42 1.78 11.99
N GLN A 66 4.86 0.88 12.86
CA GLN A 66 6.02 0.06 12.56
C GLN A 66 5.57 -1.02 11.59
N PHE A 67 5.93 -0.86 10.33
CA PHE A 67 5.52 -1.74 9.28
C PHE A 67 6.71 -2.50 8.72
N SER A 68 6.58 -3.83 8.63
CA SER A 68 7.59 -4.67 7.98
C SER A 68 6.90 -5.40 6.83
N PRO A 69 7.24 -5.11 5.58
CA PRO A 69 6.64 -5.80 4.46
C PRO A 69 6.83 -7.32 4.52
N GLN A 70 7.92 -7.76 5.11
CA GLN A 70 8.24 -9.18 5.18
C GLN A 70 7.37 -9.93 6.19
N SER A 71 6.80 -9.22 7.16
CA SER A 71 5.95 -9.82 8.18
C SER A 71 4.47 -9.56 7.96
N ASP A 72 4.10 -8.88 6.89
CA ASP A 72 2.71 -8.60 6.57
C ASP A 72 2.03 -9.92 6.14
N PRO A 73 0.94 -10.32 6.81
CA PRO A 73 0.23 -11.55 6.43
C PRO A 73 -0.24 -11.55 4.98
N ARG A 74 -0.52 -10.40 4.40
CA ARG A 74 -0.96 -10.32 3.01
C ARG A 74 0.13 -10.72 2.04
N ARG A 75 1.38 -10.56 2.43
CA ARG A 75 2.50 -10.97 1.59
C ARG A 75 2.42 -12.45 1.26
N GLU A 76 2.22 -13.27 2.29
CA GLU A 76 2.11 -14.72 2.12
C GLU A 76 0.86 -15.10 1.32
N GLU A 77 -0.24 -14.43 1.60
CA GLU A 77 -1.49 -14.68 0.87
C GLU A 77 -1.35 -14.36 -0.61
N LEU A 78 -0.72 -13.22 -0.93
CA LEU A 78 -0.54 -12.81 -2.31
C LEU A 78 0.44 -13.71 -3.05
N LEU A 79 1.49 -14.15 -2.38
CA LEU A 79 2.43 -15.10 -2.99
C LEU A 79 1.75 -16.43 -3.27
N ALA A 80 0.89 -16.88 -2.37
CA ALA A 80 0.13 -18.11 -2.58
C ALA A 80 -0.81 -17.98 -3.77
N ARG A 81 -1.46 -16.84 -3.92
CA ARG A 81 -2.32 -16.58 -5.08
C ARG A 81 -1.53 -16.56 -6.38
N LEU A 82 -0.34 -16.00 -6.34
CA LEU A 82 0.52 -15.98 -7.51
C LEU A 82 0.88 -17.40 -7.95
N GLU A 83 1.28 -18.24 -7.00
CA GLU A 83 1.61 -19.63 -7.31
C GLU A 83 0.41 -20.36 -7.90
N GLU A 84 -0.75 -20.17 -7.33
CA GLU A 84 -1.97 -20.79 -7.80
C GLU A 84 -2.31 -20.32 -9.20
N THR A 85 -2.21 -19.02 -9.44
CA THR A 85 -2.49 -18.44 -10.74
C THR A 85 -1.50 -18.95 -11.79
N VAL A 86 -0.23 -19.04 -11.47
CA VAL A 86 0.78 -19.58 -12.39
C VAL A 86 0.46 -21.03 -12.73
N ARG A 87 0.05 -21.81 -11.74
CA ARG A 87 -0.31 -23.21 -11.96
C ARG A 87 -1.46 -23.34 -12.94
N GLU A 88 -2.48 -22.51 -12.78
CA GLU A 88 -3.63 -22.53 -13.68
C GLU A 88 -3.26 -22.09 -15.09
N LEU A 89 -2.39 -21.11 -15.21
CA LEU A 89 -1.92 -20.65 -16.51
C LEU A 89 -1.16 -21.74 -17.24
N ARG A 90 -0.37 -22.53 -16.52
CA ARG A 90 0.33 -23.67 -17.12
C ARG A 90 -0.66 -24.72 -17.62
N TRP A 91 -1.72 -24.93 -16.87
CA TRP A 91 -2.79 -25.84 -17.29
C TRP A 91 -3.43 -25.40 -18.61
N LEU A 92 -3.53 -24.09 -18.82
CA LEU A 92 -4.10 -23.53 -20.04
C LEU A 92 -3.09 -23.44 -21.18
N GLY A 93 -1.89 -23.92 -20.96
CA GLY A 93 -0.87 -23.95 -22.00
C GLY A 93 -0.05 -22.68 -22.16
N VAL A 94 -0.14 -21.77 -21.21
CA VAL A 94 0.66 -20.55 -21.25
C VAL A 94 2.11 -20.91 -20.92
N SER A 95 3.05 -20.45 -21.74
CA SER A 95 4.46 -20.75 -21.57
C SER A 95 5.04 -20.00 -20.37
N GLU A 96 6.14 -20.54 -19.81
CA GLU A 96 6.83 -19.85 -18.74
C GLU A 96 7.37 -18.50 -19.20
N GLU A 97 7.82 -18.41 -20.43
CA GLU A 97 8.32 -17.17 -20.99
C GLU A 97 7.26 -16.08 -20.97
N GLU A 98 6.05 -16.43 -21.34
CA GLU A 98 4.95 -15.49 -21.33
C GLU A 98 4.57 -15.08 -19.92
N ILE A 99 4.58 -16.01 -18.98
CA ILE A 99 4.30 -15.71 -17.58
C ILE A 99 5.34 -14.75 -17.02
N ILE A 100 6.61 -15.04 -17.27
CA ILE A 100 7.72 -14.20 -16.80
C ILE A 100 7.62 -12.82 -17.39
N GLU A 101 7.28 -12.72 -18.67
CA GLU A 101 7.12 -11.44 -19.33
C GLU A 101 6.03 -10.59 -18.68
N LYS A 102 4.91 -11.22 -18.32
CA LYS A 102 3.82 -10.51 -17.65
C LYS A 102 4.22 -10.01 -16.27
N ILE A 103 4.93 -10.83 -15.52
CA ILE A 103 5.37 -10.46 -14.18
C ILE A 103 6.44 -9.38 -14.24
N GLY A 104 7.39 -9.50 -15.15
CA GLY A 104 8.51 -8.60 -15.24
C GLY A 104 8.24 -7.33 -16.03
N GLY A 105 7.17 -7.33 -16.83
CA GLY A 105 6.89 -6.22 -17.73
C GLY A 105 6.76 -4.88 -17.04
N ASP A 106 6.03 -4.84 -15.94
CA ASP A 106 5.83 -3.60 -15.19
C ASP A 106 7.11 -3.12 -14.53
N GLY A 107 7.90 -4.05 -14.00
CA GLY A 107 9.16 -3.73 -13.38
C GLY A 107 10.18 -3.23 -14.37
N HIS A 108 10.17 -3.77 -15.58
CA HIS A 108 11.11 -3.39 -16.62
C HIS A 108 10.86 -2.00 -17.16
N GLY A 109 9.64 -1.53 -17.09
CA GLY A 109 9.32 -0.18 -17.54
C GLY A 109 10.06 0.89 -16.78
N GLU A 110 10.61 0.56 -15.65
CA GLU A 110 11.31 1.50 -14.79
C GLU A 110 12.76 1.69 -15.14
N HIS A 111 13.26 0.84 -15.95
CA HIS A 111 14.67 0.89 -16.34
C HIS A 111 14.89 1.79 -17.53
#